data_14e10ac332d1c8457e2c232788256b09
#
_entry.id   14e10ac332d1c8457e2c232788256b09
#
_cell.length_a   1.000
_cell.length_b   1.000
_cell.length_c   1.000
_cell.angle_alpha   90.00
_cell.angle_beta   90.00
_cell.angle_gamma   90.00
#
_symmetry.space_group_name_H-M   'P 1'
#
loop_
_entity.id
_entity.type
_entity.pdbx_description
1 polymer ?
#
loop_
_entity_poly.entity_id
_entity_poly.type
_entity_poly.pdbx_seq_one_letter_code
_entity_poly.pdbx_strand_id
1 'polypeptide(L)' 'MKPNYYKIIEDCIATGTSLGYARAHKHDDTPERVVLEEKIITAIMEQITENFVFDTLP' A
#
# COMPACT_ATOMS: atom_id res chain seq x y z
N MET A 1 -5.15 15.79 22.27
CA MET A 1 -3.90 15.40 21.58
C MET A 1 -4.22 15.03 20.14
N LYS A 2 -3.43 15.53 19.22
CA LYS A 2 -3.66 15.25 17.81
C LYS A 2 -3.03 13.92 17.44
N PRO A 3 -3.72 13.11 16.62
CA PRO A 3 -3.12 11.88 16.13
C PRO A 3 -1.92 12.18 15.24
N ASN A 4 -0.97 11.29 15.24
CA ASN A 4 0.21 11.43 14.40
C ASN A 4 -0.06 10.82 13.04
N TYR A 5 -0.69 11.61 12.16
CA TYR A 5 -1.03 11.13 10.83
C TYR A 5 0.19 10.81 9.98
N TYR A 6 1.28 11.56 10.21
CA TYR A 6 2.51 11.29 9.49
C TYR A 6 2.99 9.87 9.75
N LYS A 7 3.00 9.47 11.02
CA LYS A 7 3.45 8.14 11.41
C LYS A 7 2.53 7.05 10.83
N ILE A 8 1.24 7.29 10.87
CA ILE A 8 0.27 6.34 10.33
C ILE A 8 0.46 6.17 8.83
N ILE A 9 0.63 7.27 8.11
CA ILE A 9 0.83 7.23 6.66
C ILE A 9 2.16 6.54 6.33
N GLU A 10 3.20 6.85 7.09
CA GLU A 10 4.51 6.21 6.89
C GLU A 10 4.40 4.70 7.05
N ASP A 11 3.69 4.24 8.08
CA ASP A 11 3.48 2.81 8.31
C ASP A 11 2.68 2.18 7.18
N CYS A 12 1.68 2.89 6.67
CA CYS A 12 0.88 2.40 5.53
C CYS A 12 1.76 2.21 4.30
N ILE A 13 2.63 3.17 4.04
CA ILE A 13 3.51 3.10 2.88
C ILE A 13 4.50 1.95 3.03
N ALA A 14 5.12 1.83 4.20
CA ALA A 14 6.10 0.77 4.45
C ALA A 14 5.48 -0.60 4.33
N THR A 15 4.34 -0.82 4.98
CA THR A 15 3.64 -2.10 4.95
C THR A 15 3.15 -2.41 3.54
N GLY A 16 2.54 -1.41 2.88
CA GLY A 16 2.04 -1.60 1.53
C GLY A 16 3.14 -1.90 0.53
N THR A 17 4.28 -1.23 0.67
CA THR A 17 5.42 -1.48 -0.22
C THR A 17 5.91 -2.93 -0.07
N SER A 18 6.05 -3.42 1.16
CA SER A 18 6.47 -4.79 1.40
C SER A 18 5.46 -5.80 0.85
N LEU A 19 4.17 -5.57 1.10
CA LEU A 19 3.13 -6.46 0.61
C LEU A 19 3.07 -6.47 -0.92
N GLY A 20 3.13 -5.30 -1.52
CA GLY A 20 3.07 -5.19 -2.98
C GLY A 20 4.25 -5.86 -3.64
N TYR A 21 5.44 -5.67 -3.08
CA TYR A 21 6.64 -6.32 -3.58
C TYR A 21 6.50 -7.84 -3.51
N ALA A 22 6.04 -8.35 -2.37
CA ALA A 22 5.84 -9.78 -2.20
C ALA A 22 4.79 -10.34 -3.16
N ARG A 23 3.69 -9.61 -3.35
CA ARG A 23 2.64 -10.05 -4.27
C ARG A 23 3.13 -10.08 -5.72
N ALA A 24 3.94 -9.11 -6.11
CA ALA A 24 4.49 -9.07 -7.47
C ALA A 24 5.40 -10.26 -7.73
N HIS A 25 6.10 -10.73 -6.72
CA HIS A 25 7.04 -11.84 -6.86
C HIS A 25 6.43 -13.20 -6.56
N LYS A 26 5.14 -13.25 -6.26
CA LYS A 26 4.50 -14.51 -5.85
C LYS A 26 4.53 -15.56 -6.96
N HIS A 27 4.31 -15.15 -8.19
CA HIS A 27 4.28 -16.07 -9.33
C HIS A 27 5.32 -15.76 -10.38
N ASP A 28 6.18 -14.77 -10.13
CA ASP A 28 7.16 -14.34 -11.11
C ASP A 28 8.39 -13.84 -10.37
N ASP A 29 9.52 -14.47 -10.60
CA ASP A 29 10.76 -14.09 -9.92
C ASP A 29 11.29 -12.73 -10.40
N THR A 30 10.93 -12.32 -11.61
CA THR A 30 11.40 -11.06 -12.19
C THR A 30 10.24 -10.33 -12.83
N PRO A 31 9.30 -9.81 -12.02
CA PRO A 31 8.17 -9.10 -12.57
C PRO A 31 8.60 -7.83 -13.28
N GLU A 32 7.87 -7.45 -14.31
CA GLU A 32 8.14 -6.20 -14.99
C GLU A 32 7.90 -5.03 -14.06
N ARG A 33 8.61 -3.94 -14.32
CA ARG A 33 8.52 -2.74 -13.47
C ARG A 33 7.07 -2.26 -13.33
N VAL A 34 6.32 -2.26 -14.42
CA VAL A 34 4.93 -1.80 -14.38
C VAL A 34 4.09 -2.65 -13.44
N VAL A 35 4.25 -3.97 -13.51
CA VAL A 35 3.52 -4.89 -12.64
C VAL A 35 3.92 -4.67 -11.19
N LEU A 36 5.20 -4.52 -10.93
CA LEU A 36 5.72 -4.29 -9.59
C LEU A 36 5.13 -3.00 -9.01
N GLU A 37 5.16 -1.92 -9.79
CA GLU A 37 4.63 -0.64 -9.36
C GLU A 37 3.14 -0.71 -9.06
N GLU A 38 2.38 -1.37 -9.92
CA GLU A 38 0.93 -1.50 -9.72
C GLU A 38 0.60 -2.27 -8.44
N LYS A 39 1.32 -3.37 -8.20
CA LYS A 39 1.08 -4.16 -6.98
C LYS A 39 1.42 -3.37 -5.73
N ILE A 40 2.50 -2.60 -5.76
CA ILE A 40 2.90 -1.77 -4.63
C ILE A 40 1.88 -0.67 -4.38
N ILE A 41 1.46 0.03 -5.43
CA ILE A 41 0.47 1.10 -5.28
C ILE A 41 -0.83 0.55 -4.71
N THR A 42 -1.31 -0.56 -5.25
CA THR A 42 -2.55 -1.16 -4.78
C THR A 42 -2.45 -1.54 -3.30
N ALA A 43 -1.34 -2.15 -2.91
CA ALA A 43 -1.16 -2.57 -1.51
C ALA A 43 -1.08 -1.36 -0.58
N ILE A 44 -0.41 -0.28 -1.00
CA ILE A 44 -0.34 0.94 -0.20
C ILE A 44 -1.74 1.54 -0.02
N MET A 45 -2.51 1.61 -1.09
CA MET A 45 -3.86 2.16 -1.02
C MET A 45 -4.77 1.31 -0.13
N GLU A 46 -4.59 -0.01 -0.15
CA GLU A 46 -5.33 -0.89 0.75
C GLU A 46 -5.01 -0.57 2.21
N GLN A 47 -3.74 -0.35 2.52
CA GLN A 47 -3.34 -0.02 3.89
C GLN A 47 -3.89 1.33 4.32
N ILE A 48 -3.87 2.31 3.43
CA ILE A 48 -4.42 3.62 3.73
C ILE A 48 -5.92 3.52 3.98
N THR A 49 -6.61 2.76 3.15
CA THR A 49 -8.06 2.58 3.28
C THR A 49 -8.44 1.88 4.59
N GLU A 50 -7.60 0.94 5.05
CA GLU A 50 -7.85 0.27 6.32
C GLU A 50 -7.64 1.17 7.52
N ASN A 51 -6.77 2.15 7.42
CA ASN A 51 -6.43 3.02 8.55
C ASN A 51 -7.19 4.33 8.55
N PHE A 52 -7.80 4.71 7.44
CA PHE A 52 -8.56 5.95 7.33
C PHE A 52 -9.94 5.64 6.78
N VAL A 53 -10.94 6.27 7.37
CA VAL A 53 -12.30 6.14 6.84
C VAL A 53 -12.52 7.29 5.87
N PHE A 54 -12.83 6.95 4.64
CA PHE A 54 -13.12 7.94 3.62
C PHE A 54 -14.62 8.02 3.40
N ASP A 55 -15.12 9.23 3.45
CA ASP A 55 -16.53 9.49 3.23
C ASP A 55 -16.81 9.66 1.75
N THR A 56 -16.30 8.76 0.98
CA THR A 56 -16.41 8.81 -0.46
C THR A 56 -17.64 8.05 -0.89
N LEU A 57 -18.76 8.54 -0.51
CA LEU A 57 -19.96 7.84 -0.88
C LEU A 57 -20.32 8.08 -2.31
N PRO A 58 -20.71 7.05 -2.99
CA PRO A 58 -21.33 7.23 -4.28
C PRO A 58 -22.66 7.95 -4.10
#